data_d5304edfbf924abcfef050c40e442d71
#
_entry.id   d5304edfbf924abcfef050c40e442d71
#
_cell.length_a   1.000
_cell.length_b   1.000
_cell.length_c   1.000
_cell.angle_alpha   90.00
_cell.angle_beta   90.00
_cell.angle_gamma   90.00
#
_symmetry.space_group_name_H-M   'P 1'
#
loop_
_entity.id
_entity.type
_entity.pdbx_description
1 polymer ?
#
loop_
_entity_poly.entity_id
_entity_poly.type
_entity_poly.pdbx_seq_one_letter_code
_entity_poly.pdbx_strand_id
1 'polypeptide(L)'
;MGDQQELQEGRELGTKPILPLFTKYSFLTFVGMIAQCIMVLCEGIIIGNGLGTEGLACVELIMPMEYLMLALGGFFAIGISTIAGIRLGNGDPEGARRVYGQGTLFTLFVMIALSAIIFLFAGPVADLIGTPAEYKDMMIIFLRIFMVGYPFCVIGHIVVYMARVDEKPAIATWAMTSSAVIALAWLYVSTYILKLGIPGSAVYYAISIGIWGLFIVYFIFSKNTLLKICREDLHFDKDLIMEIMKIGFPFLLVQASSTVFGIVINNFLGAYGTPMDLAAYAVINGYVIYILMMITQAITGGMQPIASFNLGEKMYGRIRQLIKVSMIGNVLVVGVFTLAFYVSAHVVCDIFCGDAALVEVAVPALRMAIICSSLGLCANVMSCYFQYVERVVPSTFLGICRYILFCIPIMLVLTRTFGVNGVWYSLPVADILAFAAAAVMAVYEMKRLKNMEGKKCDEKSGLYFKEQPDL
;
A
#
# COMPACT_ATOMS: atom_id res chain seq x y z
N MET A 1 -25.68 -25.71 -2.50
CA MET A 1 -25.85 -25.17 -1.13
C MET A 1 -24.94 -25.89 -0.12
N GLY A 2 -24.81 -27.23 -0.12
CA GLY A 2 -23.91 -27.95 0.81
C GLY A 2 -22.44 -27.55 0.70
N ASP A 3 -21.88 -27.51 -0.49
CA ASP A 3 -20.45 -27.17 -0.74
C ASP A 3 -20.09 -25.74 -0.30
N GLN A 4 -21.03 -24.81 -0.28
CA GLN A 4 -20.79 -23.43 0.15
C GLN A 4 -20.86 -23.26 1.66
N GLN A 5 -21.67 -24.05 2.34
CA GLN A 5 -21.70 -24.09 3.80
C GLN A 5 -20.45 -24.75 4.39
N GLU A 6 -19.95 -25.85 3.80
CA GLU A 6 -18.68 -26.46 4.20
C GLU A 6 -17.48 -25.53 3.99
N LEU A 7 -17.47 -24.73 2.91
CA LEU A 7 -16.43 -23.72 2.67
C LEU A 7 -16.49 -22.53 3.65
N GLN A 8 -17.61 -22.33 4.31
CA GLN A 8 -17.82 -21.26 5.29
C GLN A 8 -17.54 -21.70 6.74
N GLU A 9 -17.86 -22.96 7.07
CA GLU A 9 -17.56 -23.55 8.37
C GLU A 9 -16.06 -23.89 8.47
N GLY A 10 -15.34 -23.21 9.37
CA GLY A 10 -13.94 -23.48 9.66
C GLY A 10 -12.91 -22.60 8.93
N ARG A 11 -13.31 -21.42 8.43
CA ARG A 11 -12.37 -20.48 7.81
C ARG A 11 -11.20 -20.13 8.73
N GLU A 12 -9.98 -20.19 8.19
CA GLU A 12 -8.77 -19.94 8.97
C GLU A 12 -8.72 -18.51 9.56
N LEU A 13 -9.33 -17.53 8.88
CA LEU A 13 -9.40 -16.16 9.36
C LEU A 13 -10.15 -16.01 10.69
N GLY A 14 -11.19 -16.84 10.92
CA GLY A 14 -11.98 -16.87 12.15
C GLY A 14 -11.47 -17.84 13.21
N THR A 15 -10.80 -18.94 12.82
CA THR A 15 -10.51 -20.08 13.70
C THR A 15 -9.05 -20.18 14.15
N LYS A 16 -8.08 -19.94 13.26
CA LYS A 16 -6.66 -20.10 13.60
C LYS A 16 -6.15 -19.04 14.58
N PRO A 17 -5.17 -19.37 15.44
CA PRO A 17 -4.54 -18.38 16.34
C PRO A 17 -3.99 -17.18 15.57
N ILE A 18 -4.16 -15.98 16.13
CA ILE A 18 -3.86 -14.72 15.45
C ILE A 18 -2.38 -14.59 15.04
N LEU A 19 -1.45 -14.93 15.94
CA LEU A 19 -0.01 -14.75 15.68
C LEU A 19 0.48 -15.56 14.47
N PRO A 20 0.30 -16.89 14.38
CA PRO A 20 0.74 -17.65 13.20
C PRO A 20 -0.02 -17.27 11.93
N LEU A 21 -1.32 -16.94 12.04
CA LEU A 21 -2.12 -16.48 10.92
C LEU A 21 -1.58 -15.15 10.37
N PHE A 22 -1.39 -14.16 11.21
CA PHE A 22 -0.83 -12.86 10.88
C PHE A 22 0.57 -12.97 10.28
N THR A 23 1.44 -13.80 10.88
CA THR A 23 2.81 -14.02 10.35
C THR A 23 2.76 -14.65 8.95
N LYS A 24 1.89 -15.65 8.72
CA LYS A 24 1.72 -16.29 7.40
C LYS A 24 1.34 -15.26 6.34
N TYR A 25 0.34 -14.43 6.60
CA TYR A 25 -0.17 -13.46 5.63
C TYR A 25 0.82 -12.31 5.39
N SER A 26 1.43 -11.80 6.46
CA SER A 26 2.46 -10.75 6.36
C SER A 26 3.70 -11.24 5.63
N PHE A 27 4.18 -12.46 5.91
CA PHE A 27 5.33 -13.04 5.24
C PHE A 27 5.10 -13.26 3.75
N LEU A 28 3.97 -13.84 3.36
CA LEU A 28 3.62 -14.02 1.94
C LEU A 28 3.48 -12.69 1.21
N THR A 29 2.92 -11.67 1.86
CA THR A 29 2.87 -10.31 1.31
C THR A 29 4.27 -9.73 1.14
N PHE A 30 5.14 -9.89 2.13
CA PHE A 30 6.53 -9.43 2.09
C PHE A 30 7.32 -10.08 0.95
N VAL A 31 7.19 -11.39 0.74
CA VAL A 31 7.84 -12.09 -0.38
C VAL A 31 7.41 -11.51 -1.73
N GLY A 32 6.10 -11.27 -1.92
CA GLY A 32 5.61 -10.62 -3.14
C GLY A 32 6.17 -9.21 -3.34
N MET A 33 6.28 -8.43 -2.27
CA MET A 33 6.83 -7.07 -2.32
C MET A 33 8.34 -7.03 -2.57
N ILE A 34 9.10 -7.99 -2.02
CA ILE A 34 10.53 -8.13 -2.35
C ILE A 34 10.72 -8.40 -3.85
N ALA A 35 9.90 -9.26 -4.44
CA ALA A 35 9.99 -9.53 -5.88
C ALA A 35 9.78 -8.23 -6.71
N GLN A 36 8.84 -7.37 -6.31
CA GLN A 36 8.64 -6.07 -6.94
C GLN A 36 9.82 -5.11 -6.69
N CYS A 37 10.39 -5.10 -5.50
CA CYS A 37 11.58 -4.28 -5.21
C CYS A 37 12.77 -4.69 -6.07
N ILE A 38 13.04 -5.99 -6.19
CA ILE A 38 14.10 -6.51 -7.08
C ILE A 38 13.82 -6.14 -8.54
N MET A 39 12.55 -6.20 -8.95
CA MET A 39 12.14 -5.80 -10.30
C MET A 39 12.53 -4.35 -10.59
N VAL A 40 12.21 -3.41 -9.70
CA VAL A 40 12.52 -1.98 -9.85
C VAL A 40 14.05 -1.74 -9.89
N LEU A 41 14.82 -2.44 -9.04
CA LEU A 41 16.30 -2.34 -9.08
C LEU A 41 16.88 -2.85 -10.41
N CYS A 42 16.41 -3.99 -10.88
CA CYS A 42 16.85 -4.55 -12.17
C CYS A 42 16.41 -3.68 -13.36
N GLU A 43 15.24 -3.08 -13.28
CA GLU A 43 14.73 -2.11 -14.26
C GLU A 43 15.71 -0.96 -14.46
N GLY A 44 16.10 -0.28 -13.38
CA GLY A 44 17.06 0.82 -13.43
C GLY A 44 18.39 0.43 -14.10
N ILE A 45 18.89 -0.78 -13.80
CA ILE A 45 20.11 -1.31 -14.41
C ILE A 45 19.92 -1.57 -15.92
N ILE A 46 18.82 -2.22 -16.31
CA ILE A 46 18.57 -2.58 -17.72
C ILE A 46 18.32 -1.32 -18.55
N ILE A 47 17.52 -0.38 -18.05
CA ILE A 47 17.21 0.88 -18.75
C ILE A 47 18.47 1.76 -18.82
N GLY A 48 19.18 1.93 -17.71
CA GLY A 48 20.39 2.76 -17.68
C GLY A 48 21.48 2.26 -18.62
N ASN A 49 21.73 0.95 -18.68
CA ASN A 49 22.74 0.38 -19.58
C ASN A 49 22.26 0.21 -21.03
N GLY A 50 20.95 0.01 -21.25
CA GLY A 50 20.41 -0.30 -22.57
C GLY A 50 19.87 0.90 -23.33
N LEU A 51 19.26 1.86 -22.63
CA LEU A 51 18.64 3.07 -23.20
C LEU A 51 19.38 4.39 -22.81
N GLY A 52 20.35 4.28 -21.91
CA GLY A 52 21.15 5.41 -21.47
C GLY A 52 20.36 6.46 -20.67
N THR A 53 20.87 7.70 -20.67
CA THR A 53 20.30 8.82 -19.91
C THR A 53 18.91 9.23 -20.38
N GLU A 54 18.61 9.08 -21.67
CA GLU A 54 17.28 9.39 -22.23
C GLU A 54 16.20 8.44 -21.69
N GLY A 55 16.52 7.14 -21.62
CA GLY A 55 15.63 6.13 -21.06
C GLY A 55 15.33 6.39 -19.58
N LEU A 56 16.37 6.70 -18.80
CA LEU A 56 16.22 7.03 -17.37
C LEU A 56 15.39 8.31 -17.17
N ALA A 57 15.61 9.35 -18.00
CA ALA A 57 14.84 10.58 -17.94
C ALA A 57 13.35 10.34 -18.21
N CYS A 58 13.01 9.49 -19.18
CA CYS A 58 11.62 9.14 -19.47
C CYS A 58 10.96 8.38 -18.30
N VAL A 59 11.68 7.49 -17.63
CA VAL A 59 11.20 6.77 -16.43
C VAL A 59 10.91 7.74 -15.30
N GLU A 60 11.81 8.66 -15.01
CA GLU A 60 11.60 9.67 -13.97
C GLU A 60 10.38 10.57 -14.26
N LEU A 61 10.20 10.96 -15.52
CA LEU A 61 9.07 11.80 -15.93
C LEU A 61 7.71 11.10 -15.82
N ILE A 62 7.64 9.77 -15.94
CA ILE A 62 6.38 9.00 -15.79
C ILE A 62 6.03 8.69 -14.32
N MET A 63 6.99 8.72 -13.39
CA MET A 63 6.80 8.36 -11.98
C MET A 63 5.60 9.05 -11.32
N PRO A 64 5.34 10.37 -11.49
CA PRO A 64 4.17 11.01 -10.88
C PRO A 64 2.85 10.38 -11.35
N MET A 65 2.78 9.97 -12.62
CA MET A 65 1.61 9.30 -13.18
C MET A 65 1.46 7.88 -12.60
N GLU A 66 2.56 7.16 -12.46
CA GLU A 66 2.56 5.83 -11.85
C GLU A 66 2.09 5.88 -10.39
N TYR A 67 2.58 6.82 -9.58
CA TYR A 67 2.13 7.00 -8.19
C TYR A 67 0.65 7.37 -8.08
N LEU A 68 0.15 8.25 -8.95
CA LEU A 68 -1.27 8.59 -9.00
C LEU A 68 -2.11 7.34 -9.26
N MET A 69 -1.67 6.55 -10.19
CA MET A 69 -2.35 5.34 -10.60
C MET A 69 -2.29 4.26 -9.52
N LEU A 70 -1.15 4.08 -8.85
CA LEU A 70 -0.99 3.21 -7.69
C LEU A 70 -1.95 3.61 -6.55
N ALA A 71 -2.06 4.91 -6.31
CA ALA A 71 -2.97 5.46 -5.31
C ALA A 71 -4.44 5.13 -5.61
N LEU A 72 -4.87 5.27 -6.88
CA LEU A 72 -6.21 4.89 -7.32
C LEU A 72 -6.44 3.37 -7.24
N GLY A 73 -5.44 2.57 -7.61
CA GLY A 73 -5.49 1.12 -7.46
C GLY A 73 -5.72 0.68 -6.02
N GLY A 74 -4.94 1.21 -5.09
CA GLY A 74 -5.09 0.94 -3.66
C GLY A 74 -6.41 1.44 -3.09
N PHE A 75 -6.87 2.62 -3.52
CA PHE A 75 -8.15 3.20 -3.13
C PHE A 75 -9.32 2.23 -3.37
N PHE A 76 -9.48 1.73 -4.58
CA PHE A 76 -10.55 0.79 -4.90
C PHE A 76 -10.32 -0.58 -4.26
N ALA A 77 -9.10 -1.11 -4.33
CA ALA A 77 -8.77 -2.43 -3.81
C ALA A 77 -9.06 -2.55 -2.31
N ILE A 78 -8.68 -1.55 -1.51
CA ILE A 78 -8.90 -1.54 -0.05
C ILE A 78 -10.39 -1.41 0.25
N GLY A 79 -11.12 -0.51 -0.42
CA GLY A 79 -12.55 -0.35 -0.22
C GLY A 79 -13.32 -1.64 -0.49
N ILE A 80 -13.10 -2.24 -1.66
CA ILE A 80 -13.75 -3.50 -2.08
C ILE A 80 -13.41 -4.63 -1.11
N SER A 81 -12.13 -4.85 -0.83
CA SER A 81 -11.68 -6.00 -0.01
C SER A 81 -12.08 -5.89 1.46
N THR A 82 -12.17 -4.68 1.99
CA THR A 82 -12.62 -4.45 3.37
C THR A 82 -14.09 -4.82 3.52
N ILE A 83 -14.98 -4.29 2.68
CA ILE A 83 -16.41 -4.58 2.73
C ILE A 83 -16.66 -6.06 2.46
N ALA A 84 -16.01 -6.64 1.43
CA ALA A 84 -16.13 -8.05 1.13
C ALA A 84 -15.69 -8.95 2.31
N GLY A 85 -14.59 -8.60 2.98
CA GLY A 85 -14.12 -9.32 4.16
C GLY A 85 -15.12 -9.28 5.32
N ILE A 86 -15.72 -8.11 5.57
CA ILE A 86 -16.73 -7.94 6.63
C ILE A 86 -17.99 -8.74 6.30
N ARG A 87 -18.47 -8.70 5.05
CA ARG A 87 -19.65 -9.48 4.63
C ARG A 87 -19.39 -10.98 4.73
N LEU A 88 -18.22 -11.46 4.34
CA LEU A 88 -17.84 -12.86 4.57
C LEU A 88 -17.84 -13.24 6.04
N GLY A 89 -17.30 -12.40 6.92
CA GLY A 89 -17.31 -12.61 8.36
C GLY A 89 -18.73 -12.58 8.94
N ASN A 90 -19.64 -11.79 8.37
CA ASN A 90 -21.05 -11.79 8.76
C ASN A 90 -21.84 -13.02 8.26
N GLY A 91 -21.20 -13.92 7.50
CA GLY A 91 -21.89 -15.06 6.90
C GLY A 91 -22.69 -14.72 5.64
N ASP A 92 -22.34 -13.63 4.94
CA ASP A 92 -22.98 -13.18 3.70
C ASP A 92 -21.99 -13.29 2.50
N PRO A 93 -21.75 -14.50 1.98
CA PRO A 93 -20.88 -14.70 0.83
C PRO A 93 -21.48 -14.13 -0.47
N GLU A 94 -22.81 -14.04 -0.59
CA GLU A 94 -23.46 -13.44 -1.75
C GLU A 94 -23.23 -11.94 -1.78
N GLY A 95 -23.39 -11.27 -0.65
CA GLY A 95 -23.07 -9.86 -0.52
C GLY A 95 -21.60 -9.59 -0.77
N ALA A 96 -20.68 -10.43 -0.32
CA ALA A 96 -19.25 -10.31 -0.60
C ALA A 96 -18.94 -10.45 -2.10
N ARG A 97 -19.59 -11.37 -2.82
CA ARG A 97 -19.46 -11.52 -4.29
C ARG A 97 -19.97 -10.28 -5.01
N ARG A 98 -21.12 -9.75 -4.59
CA ARG A 98 -21.68 -8.50 -5.17
C ARG A 98 -20.70 -7.33 -5.00
N VAL A 99 -20.12 -7.15 -3.83
CA VAL A 99 -19.08 -6.12 -3.59
C VAL A 99 -17.92 -6.30 -4.55
N TYR A 100 -17.41 -7.52 -4.68
CA TYR A 100 -16.29 -7.81 -5.56
C TYR A 100 -16.64 -7.57 -7.03
N GLY A 101 -17.75 -8.12 -7.53
CA GLY A 101 -18.18 -7.99 -8.91
C GLY A 101 -18.47 -6.54 -9.31
N GLN A 102 -19.35 -5.87 -8.57
CA GLN A 102 -19.74 -4.48 -8.85
C GLN A 102 -18.61 -3.50 -8.66
N GLY A 103 -17.82 -3.65 -7.56
CA GLY A 103 -16.67 -2.80 -7.30
C GLY A 103 -15.63 -2.92 -8.39
N THR A 104 -15.31 -4.14 -8.85
CA THR A 104 -14.36 -4.37 -9.93
C THR A 104 -14.88 -3.80 -11.26
N LEU A 105 -16.16 -4.00 -11.59
CA LEU A 105 -16.76 -3.48 -12.83
C LEU A 105 -16.78 -1.95 -12.84
N PHE A 106 -17.18 -1.33 -11.73
CA PHE A 106 -17.16 0.12 -11.59
C PHE A 106 -15.74 0.68 -11.70
N THR A 107 -14.78 0.05 -11.02
CA THR A 107 -13.37 0.45 -11.09
C THR A 107 -12.84 0.34 -12.51
N LEU A 108 -13.13 -0.75 -13.22
CA LEU A 108 -12.76 -0.94 -14.63
C LEU A 108 -13.31 0.19 -15.51
N PHE A 109 -14.60 0.53 -15.33
CA PHE A 109 -15.24 1.61 -16.08
C PHE A 109 -14.54 2.96 -15.82
N VAL A 110 -14.32 3.31 -14.55
CA VAL A 110 -13.65 4.56 -14.18
C VAL A 110 -12.23 4.61 -14.75
N MET A 111 -11.50 3.50 -14.67
CA MET A 111 -10.12 3.45 -15.14
C MET A 111 -10.01 3.46 -16.66
N ILE A 112 -10.94 2.82 -17.38
CA ILE A 112 -11.01 2.94 -18.84
C ILE A 112 -11.31 4.38 -19.24
N ALA A 113 -12.28 5.04 -18.60
CA ALA A 113 -12.61 6.43 -18.88
C ALA A 113 -11.41 7.36 -18.62
N LEU A 114 -10.75 7.22 -17.48
CA LEU A 114 -9.57 8.01 -17.14
C LEU A 114 -8.39 7.74 -18.09
N SER A 115 -8.13 6.47 -18.40
CA SER A 115 -7.09 6.08 -19.35
C SER A 115 -7.38 6.62 -20.76
N ALA A 116 -8.63 6.59 -21.20
CA ALA A 116 -9.04 7.15 -22.49
C ALA A 116 -8.82 8.69 -22.55
N ILE A 117 -9.17 9.40 -21.48
CA ILE A 117 -8.94 10.84 -21.37
C ILE A 117 -7.43 11.14 -21.47
N ILE A 118 -6.61 10.46 -20.68
CA ILE A 118 -5.15 10.68 -20.67
C ILE A 118 -4.54 10.26 -22.02
N PHE A 119 -5.00 9.18 -22.63
CA PHE A 119 -4.56 8.73 -23.95
C PHE A 119 -4.84 9.79 -25.06
N LEU A 120 -6.06 10.35 -25.06
CA LEU A 120 -6.45 11.38 -26.03
C LEU A 120 -5.71 12.70 -25.81
N PHE A 121 -5.53 13.08 -24.55
CA PHE A 121 -4.87 14.32 -24.14
C PHE A 121 -3.41 14.12 -23.71
N ALA A 122 -2.72 13.09 -24.24
CA ALA A 122 -1.35 12.76 -23.85
C ALA A 122 -0.35 13.92 -24.02
N GLY A 123 -0.54 14.78 -25.04
CA GLY A 123 0.30 15.97 -25.23
C GLY A 123 0.16 17.00 -24.10
N PRO A 124 -1.04 17.52 -23.81
CA PRO A 124 -1.29 18.38 -22.65
C PRO A 124 -0.88 17.76 -21.31
N VAL A 125 -1.06 16.43 -21.13
CA VAL A 125 -0.62 15.73 -19.93
C VAL A 125 0.90 15.71 -19.82
N ALA A 126 1.63 15.47 -20.92
CA ALA A 126 3.09 15.56 -20.96
C ALA A 126 3.59 16.96 -20.58
N ASP A 127 2.92 18.03 -21.04
CA ASP A 127 3.23 19.40 -20.63
C ASP A 127 2.97 19.63 -19.13
N LEU A 128 1.85 19.10 -18.61
CA LEU A 128 1.47 19.21 -17.19
C LEU A 128 2.48 18.54 -16.23
N ILE A 129 3.03 17.40 -16.62
CA ILE A 129 4.07 16.70 -15.82
C ILE A 129 5.46 17.32 -15.99
N GLY A 130 5.59 18.41 -16.78
CA GLY A 130 6.83 19.16 -16.94
C GLY A 130 7.83 18.53 -17.90
N THR A 131 7.35 17.79 -18.92
CA THR A 131 8.23 17.13 -19.91
C THR A 131 8.95 18.18 -20.76
N PRO A 132 10.31 18.17 -20.83
CA PRO A 132 11.05 19.01 -21.75
C PRO A 132 10.66 18.79 -23.22
N ALA A 133 10.71 19.85 -24.04
CA ALA A 133 10.30 19.77 -25.45
C ALA A 133 11.04 18.67 -26.23
N GLU A 134 12.28 18.40 -25.88
CA GLU A 134 13.13 17.37 -26.47
C GLU A 134 12.57 15.94 -26.30
N TYR A 135 11.93 15.64 -25.14
CA TYR A 135 11.39 14.31 -24.81
C TYR A 135 9.88 14.20 -25.03
N LYS A 136 9.22 15.27 -25.50
CA LYS A 136 7.75 15.36 -25.54
C LYS A 136 7.11 14.29 -26.41
N ASP A 137 7.59 14.08 -27.62
CA ASP A 137 7.03 13.08 -28.54
C ASP A 137 7.19 11.66 -28.00
N MET A 138 8.33 11.40 -27.39
CA MET A 138 8.66 10.14 -26.74
C MET A 138 7.74 9.86 -25.54
N MET A 139 7.51 10.89 -24.72
CA MET A 139 6.63 10.82 -23.56
C MET A 139 5.16 10.61 -23.96
N ILE A 140 4.70 11.21 -25.06
CA ILE A 140 3.34 10.98 -25.58
C ILE A 140 3.16 9.51 -25.99
N ILE A 141 4.14 8.90 -26.64
CA ILE A 141 4.10 7.48 -27.01
C ILE A 141 4.08 6.63 -25.74
N PHE A 142 4.94 6.94 -24.77
CA PHE A 142 5.03 6.23 -23.50
C PHE A 142 3.69 6.29 -22.74
N LEU A 143 3.12 7.49 -22.56
CA LEU A 143 1.83 7.68 -21.90
C LEU A 143 0.70 6.89 -22.57
N ARG A 144 0.65 6.89 -23.91
CA ARG A 144 -0.38 6.15 -24.65
C ARG A 144 -0.29 4.64 -24.43
N ILE A 145 0.92 4.08 -24.51
CA ILE A 145 1.13 2.64 -24.28
C ILE A 145 0.81 2.28 -22.83
N PHE A 146 1.27 3.09 -21.87
CA PHE A 146 1.02 2.91 -20.45
C PHE A 146 -0.47 2.92 -20.13
N MET A 147 -1.22 3.88 -20.67
CA MET A 147 -2.65 4.01 -20.43
C MET A 147 -3.50 2.86 -21.00
N VAL A 148 -3.07 2.19 -22.04
CA VAL A 148 -3.74 0.98 -22.56
C VAL A 148 -3.67 -0.18 -21.56
N GLY A 149 -2.54 -0.37 -20.91
CA GLY A 149 -2.35 -1.44 -19.90
C GLY A 149 -2.99 -1.14 -18.55
N TYR A 150 -3.17 0.13 -18.24
CA TYR A 150 -3.43 0.58 -16.87
C TYR A 150 -4.77 0.11 -16.26
N PRO A 151 -5.91 0.04 -16.96
CA PRO A 151 -7.15 -0.52 -16.39
C PRO A 151 -6.96 -1.94 -15.85
N PHE A 152 -6.13 -2.75 -16.51
CA PHE A 152 -5.81 -4.11 -16.06
C PHE A 152 -4.93 -4.11 -14.80
N CYS A 153 -4.06 -3.11 -14.67
CA CYS A 153 -3.22 -2.93 -13.49
C CYS A 153 -4.06 -2.72 -12.22
N VAL A 154 -5.08 -1.87 -12.29
CA VAL A 154 -5.95 -1.59 -11.14
C VAL A 154 -6.78 -2.80 -10.74
N ILE A 155 -7.27 -3.58 -11.72
CA ILE A 155 -7.90 -4.88 -11.45
C ILE A 155 -6.92 -5.79 -10.70
N GLY A 156 -5.65 -5.78 -11.07
CA GLY A 156 -4.60 -6.53 -10.40
C GLY A 156 -4.47 -6.22 -8.91
N HIS A 157 -4.54 -4.93 -8.53
CA HIS A 157 -4.59 -4.55 -7.12
C HIS A 157 -5.79 -5.17 -6.39
N ILE A 158 -6.98 -5.08 -6.99
CA ILE A 158 -8.19 -5.67 -6.41
C ILE A 158 -8.00 -7.17 -6.22
N VAL A 159 -7.51 -7.90 -7.24
CA VAL A 159 -7.26 -9.35 -7.19
C VAL A 159 -6.30 -9.73 -6.06
N VAL A 160 -5.20 -9.00 -5.89
CA VAL A 160 -4.20 -9.26 -4.84
C VAL A 160 -4.80 -9.11 -3.44
N TYR A 161 -5.65 -8.08 -3.23
CA TYR A 161 -6.33 -7.89 -1.95
C TYR A 161 -7.42 -8.95 -1.73
N MET A 162 -8.23 -9.24 -2.76
CA MET A 162 -9.32 -10.22 -2.67
C MET A 162 -8.80 -11.66 -2.48
N ALA A 163 -7.65 -12.02 -3.05
CA ALA A 163 -7.02 -13.31 -2.84
C ALA A 163 -6.68 -13.57 -1.36
N ARG A 164 -6.29 -12.52 -0.63
CA ARG A 164 -6.04 -12.61 0.81
C ARG A 164 -7.35 -12.79 1.60
N VAL A 165 -8.42 -12.11 1.20
CA VAL A 165 -9.76 -12.24 1.80
C VAL A 165 -10.36 -13.62 1.54
N ASP A 166 -10.07 -14.23 0.39
CA ASP A 166 -10.49 -15.60 0.03
C ASP A 166 -9.61 -16.70 0.68
N GLU A 167 -8.74 -16.33 1.63
CA GLU A 167 -7.81 -17.23 2.32
C GLU A 167 -6.74 -17.88 1.43
N LYS A 168 -6.43 -17.23 0.31
CA LYS A 168 -5.44 -17.68 -0.67
C LYS A 168 -4.32 -16.65 -0.88
N PRO A 169 -3.61 -16.25 0.20
CA PRO A 169 -2.55 -15.24 0.10
C PRO A 169 -1.41 -15.64 -0.85
N ALA A 170 -1.22 -16.94 -1.07
CA ALA A 170 -0.24 -17.45 -2.04
C ALA A 170 -0.56 -17.00 -3.47
N ILE A 171 -1.84 -16.89 -3.87
CA ILE A 171 -2.22 -16.39 -5.20
C ILE A 171 -1.76 -14.94 -5.36
N ALA A 172 -1.94 -14.10 -4.34
CA ALA A 172 -1.43 -12.73 -4.35
C ALA A 172 0.09 -12.69 -4.53
N THR A 173 0.83 -13.53 -3.80
CA THR A 173 2.29 -13.63 -3.91
C THR A 173 2.72 -14.10 -5.30
N TRP A 174 2.07 -15.13 -5.85
CA TRP A 174 2.36 -15.62 -7.20
C TRP A 174 2.04 -14.57 -8.28
N ALA A 175 0.94 -13.82 -8.14
CA ALA A 175 0.60 -12.72 -9.04
C ALA A 175 1.73 -11.67 -9.07
N MET A 176 2.20 -11.23 -7.90
CA MET A 176 3.28 -10.25 -7.78
C MET A 176 4.63 -10.79 -8.30
N THR A 177 4.99 -12.01 -7.94
CA THR A 177 6.29 -12.60 -8.32
C THR A 177 6.36 -12.95 -9.80
N SER A 178 5.29 -13.55 -10.36
CA SER A 178 5.26 -13.88 -11.79
C SER A 178 5.29 -12.64 -12.67
N SER A 179 4.59 -11.59 -12.27
CA SER A 179 4.62 -10.32 -13.00
C SER A 179 6.02 -9.71 -13.02
N ALA A 180 6.73 -9.71 -11.88
CA ALA A 180 8.09 -9.20 -11.80
C ALA A 180 9.02 -9.95 -12.76
N VAL A 181 8.97 -11.29 -12.79
CA VAL A 181 9.81 -12.12 -13.65
C VAL A 181 9.48 -11.89 -15.13
N ILE A 182 8.19 -11.92 -15.50
CA ILE A 182 7.76 -11.78 -16.90
C ILE A 182 8.04 -10.35 -17.40
N ALA A 183 7.80 -9.33 -16.60
CA ALA A 183 8.08 -7.95 -16.96
C ALA A 183 9.57 -7.72 -17.17
N LEU A 184 10.44 -8.20 -16.28
CA LEU A 184 11.90 -8.12 -16.46
C LEU A 184 12.39 -8.89 -17.69
N ALA A 185 11.85 -10.09 -17.95
CA ALA A 185 12.17 -10.82 -19.16
C ALA A 185 11.79 -10.03 -20.42
N TRP A 186 10.61 -9.40 -20.42
CA TRP A 186 10.20 -8.53 -21.51
C TRP A 186 11.12 -7.31 -21.64
N LEU A 187 11.45 -6.64 -20.52
CA LEU A 187 12.32 -5.46 -20.55
C LEU A 187 13.69 -5.82 -21.13
N TYR A 188 14.27 -6.92 -20.73
CA TYR A 188 15.55 -7.41 -21.26
C TYR A 188 15.44 -7.70 -22.77
N VAL A 189 14.44 -8.46 -23.20
CA VAL A 189 14.22 -8.82 -24.60
C VAL A 189 13.97 -7.57 -25.46
N SER A 190 13.11 -6.66 -25.02
CA SER A 190 12.75 -5.44 -25.75
C SER A 190 13.93 -4.47 -25.88
N THR A 191 14.79 -4.40 -24.86
CA THR A 191 15.94 -3.48 -24.83
C THR A 191 17.13 -4.04 -25.62
N TYR A 192 17.54 -5.27 -25.37
CA TYR A 192 18.81 -5.81 -25.91
C TYR A 192 18.63 -6.65 -27.18
N ILE A 193 17.50 -7.37 -27.33
CA ILE A 193 17.26 -8.28 -28.46
C ILE A 193 16.48 -7.57 -29.57
N LEU A 194 15.29 -7.05 -29.24
CA LEU A 194 14.40 -6.40 -30.20
C LEU A 194 14.76 -4.94 -30.46
N LYS A 195 15.51 -4.32 -29.56
CA LYS A 195 15.96 -2.91 -29.65
C LYS A 195 14.80 -1.93 -29.89
N LEU A 196 13.69 -2.15 -29.19
CA LEU A 196 12.47 -1.32 -29.34
C LEU A 196 12.60 0.06 -28.69
N GLY A 197 13.67 0.33 -27.95
CA GLY A 197 13.85 1.60 -27.27
C GLY A 197 12.80 1.87 -26.19
N ILE A 198 12.40 3.15 -26.07
CA ILE A 198 11.43 3.61 -25.06
C ILE A 198 10.03 2.99 -25.19
N PRO A 199 9.46 2.75 -26.39
CA PRO A 199 8.21 1.99 -26.50
C PRO A 199 8.27 0.60 -25.85
N GLY A 200 9.42 -0.08 -25.91
CA GLY A 200 9.63 -1.37 -25.23
C GLY A 200 9.55 -1.27 -23.72
N SER A 201 10.13 -0.22 -23.13
CA SER A 201 10.03 0.05 -21.70
C SER A 201 8.61 0.47 -21.29
N ALA A 202 7.87 1.20 -22.08
CA ALA A 202 6.47 1.52 -21.81
C ALA A 202 5.58 0.26 -21.73
N VAL A 203 5.81 -0.72 -22.59
CA VAL A 203 5.14 -2.02 -22.55
C VAL A 203 5.53 -2.80 -21.30
N TYR A 204 6.77 -2.72 -20.82
CA TYR A 204 7.19 -3.30 -19.54
C TYR A 204 6.32 -2.82 -18.37
N TYR A 205 6.03 -1.52 -18.26
CA TYR A 205 5.16 -0.98 -17.22
C TYR A 205 3.73 -1.54 -17.34
N ALA A 206 3.20 -1.65 -18.55
CA ALA A 206 1.88 -2.25 -18.77
C ALA A 206 1.85 -3.74 -18.35
N ILE A 207 2.93 -4.50 -18.59
CA ILE A 207 3.05 -5.90 -18.22
C ILE A 207 3.26 -6.06 -16.71
N SER A 208 4.08 -5.22 -16.09
CA SER A 208 4.54 -5.37 -14.69
C SER A 208 3.39 -5.50 -13.68
N ILE A 209 2.30 -4.75 -13.87
CA ILE A 209 1.13 -4.82 -13.01
C ILE A 209 -0.07 -5.45 -13.74
N GLY A 210 -0.13 -5.36 -15.07
CA GLY A 210 -1.22 -5.95 -15.85
C GLY A 210 -1.37 -7.46 -15.67
N ILE A 211 -0.28 -8.18 -15.44
CA ILE A 211 -0.29 -9.62 -15.15
C ILE A 211 -1.06 -9.93 -13.86
N TRP A 212 -1.02 -9.05 -12.85
CA TRP A 212 -1.83 -9.26 -11.64
C TRP A 212 -3.32 -9.36 -11.98
N GLY A 213 -3.78 -8.55 -12.94
CA GLY A 213 -5.18 -8.57 -13.40
C GLY A 213 -5.59 -9.88 -14.05
N LEU A 214 -4.68 -10.61 -14.69
CA LEU A 214 -4.99 -11.90 -15.30
C LEU A 214 -5.39 -12.96 -14.26
N PHE A 215 -4.94 -12.81 -13.02
CA PHE A 215 -5.35 -13.72 -11.93
C PHE A 215 -6.84 -13.60 -11.57
N ILE A 216 -7.57 -12.60 -12.09
CA ILE A 216 -9.04 -12.53 -11.97
C ILE A 216 -9.71 -13.77 -12.59
N VAL A 217 -9.09 -14.39 -13.59
CA VAL A 217 -9.54 -15.63 -14.23
C VAL A 217 -9.76 -16.74 -13.20
N TYR A 218 -8.91 -16.79 -12.16
CA TYR A 218 -9.09 -17.72 -11.05
C TYR A 218 -10.46 -17.52 -10.38
N PHE A 219 -10.87 -16.27 -10.08
CA PHE A 219 -12.16 -15.99 -9.42
C PHE A 219 -13.38 -16.18 -10.34
N ILE A 220 -13.19 -16.15 -11.65
CA ILE A 220 -14.25 -16.41 -12.62
C ILE A 220 -14.50 -17.91 -12.78
N PHE A 221 -13.43 -18.71 -12.86
CA PHE A 221 -13.54 -20.12 -13.26
C PHE A 221 -13.35 -21.13 -12.12
N SER A 222 -12.72 -20.73 -10.99
CA SER A 222 -12.49 -21.65 -9.88
C SER A 222 -13.77 -22.03 -9.16
N LYS A 223 -13.85 -23.31 -8.79
CA LYS A 223 -14.91 -23.84 -7.91
C LYS A 223 -14.55 -23.74 -6.43
N ASN A 224 -13.28 -23.47 -6.13
CA ASN A 224 -12.73 -23.48 -4.77
C ASN A 224 -12.67 -22.08 -4.14
N THR A 225 -13.53 -21.15 -4.55
CA THR A 225 -13.62 -19.80 -4.00
C THR A 225 -15.07 -19.44 -3.66
N LEU A 226 -15.26 -18.79 -2.51
CA LEU A 226 -16.54 -18.18 -2.15
C LEU A 226 -16.79 -16.87 -2.91
N LEU A 227 -15.73 -16.28 -3.47
CA LEU A 227 -15.74 -14.98 -4.14
C LEU A 227 -15.83 -15.11 -5.67
N LYS A 228 -16.44 -16.21 -6.16
CA LYS A 228 -16.65 -16.41 -7.59
C LYS A 228 -17.54 -15.31 -8.15
N ILE A 229 -17.03 -14.58 -9.16
CA ILE A 229 -17.79 -13.53 -9.83
C ILE A 229 -18.85 -14.19 -10.74
N CYS A 230 -20.13 -13.93 -10.45
CA CYS A 230 -21.25 -14.38 -11.24
C CYS A 230 -21.89 -13.19 -11.96
N ARG A 231 -22.55 -13.46 -13.11
CA ARG A 231 -23.19 -12.40 -13.90
C ARG A 231 -24.33 -11.69 -13.15
N GLU A 232 -24.97 -12.38 -12.24
CA GLU A 232 -26.04 -11.86 -11.38
C GLU A 232 -25.53 -10.84 -10.35
N ASP A 233 -24.23 -10.89 -10.01
CA ASP A 233 -23.60 -10.01 -9.04
C ASP A 233 -23.20 -8.63 -9.63
N LEU A 234 -23.42 -8.41 -10.94
CA LEU A 234 -22.95 -7.23 -11.67
C LEU A 234 -23.97 -6.08 -11.74
N HIS A 235 -25.04 -6.12 -10.95
CA HIS A 235 -26.03 -5.03 -10.90
C HIS A 235 -25.44 -3.80 -10.19
N PHE A 236 -25.59 -2.62 -10.82
CA PHE A 236 -25.05 -1.37 -10.27
C PHE A 236 -25.86 -0.92 -9.04
N ASP A 237 -25.22 -0.86 -7.90
CA ASP A 237 -25.74 -0.31 -6.66
C ASP A 237 -24.90 0.92 -6.26
N LYS A 238 -25.54 2.10 -6.32
CA LYS A 238 -24.90 3.38 -6.03
C LYS A 238 -24.44 3.48 -4.57
N ASP A 239 -25.22 2.95 -3.63
CA ASP A 239 -24.92 3.06 -2.21
C ASP A 239 -23.71 2.20 -1.87
N LEU A 240 -23.64 1.00 -2.43
CA LEU A 240 -22.47 0.14 -2.32
C LEU A 240 -21.19 0.77 -2.89
N ILE A 241 -21.28 1.39 -4.07
CA ILE A 241 -20.13 2.08 -4.67
C ILE A 241 -19.67 3.25 -3.80
N MET A 242 -20.62 4.02 -3.25
CA MET A 242 -20.29 5.13 -2.35
C MET A 242 -19.62 4.64 -1.06
N GLU A 243 -20.04 3.50 -0.53
CA GLU A 243 -19.43 2.86 0.63
C GLU A 243 -17.98 2.43 0.32
N ILE A 244 -17.74 1.79 -0.83
CA ILE A 244 -16.39 1.43 -1.32
C ILE A 244 -15.49 2.66 -1.39
N MET A 245 -15.97 3.73 -2.02
CA MET A 245 -15.22 4.98 -2.16
C MET A 245 -14.92 5.61 -0.80
N LYS A 246 -15.87 5.64 0.12
CA LYS A 246 -15.70 6.19 1.47
C LYS A 246 -14.61 5.46 2.25
N ILE A 247 -14.55 4.13 2.18
CA ILE A 247 -13.56 3.32 2.90
C ILE A 247 -12.19 3.42 2.23
N GLY A 248 -12.13 3.51 0.90
CA GLY A 248 -10.88 3.71 0.18
C GLY A 248 -10.24 5.08 0.38
N PHE A 249 -11.05 6.13 0.61
CA PHE A 249 -10.62 7.53 0.61
C PHE A 249 -9.42 7.87 1.52
N PRO A 250 -9.30 7.34 2.75
CA PRO A 250 -8.11 7.57 3.58
C PRO A 250 -6.81 7.20 2.89
N PHE A 251 -6.79 6.15 2.07
CA PHE A 251 -5.59 5.73 1.35
C PHE A 251 -5.10 6.82 0.37
N LEU A 252 -6.02 7.46 -0.37
CA LEU A 252 -5.66 8.58 -1.25
C LEU A 252 -5.07 9.75 -0.46
N LEU A 253 -5.65 10.07 0.70
CA LEU A 253 -5.15 11.16 1.55
C LEU A 253 -3.76 10.85 2.12
N VAL A 254 -3.48 9.61 2.49
CA VAL A 254 -2.14 9.18 2.93
C VAL A 254 -1.13 9.37 1.81
N GLN A 255 -1.45 8.94 0.58
CA GLN A 255 -0.56 9.09 -0.58
C GLN A 255 -0.34 10.57 -0.92
N ALA A 256 -1.39 11.37 -0.93
CA ALA A 256 -1.29 12.81 -1.14
C ALA A 256 -0.43 13.48 -0.06
N SER A 257 -0.58 13.08 1.21
CA SER A 257 0.22 13.59 2.32
C SER A 257 1.70 13.31 2.15
N SER A 258 2.07 12.11 1.70
CA SER A 258 3.45 11.73 1.43
C SER A 258 4.05 12.56 0.29
N THR A 259 3.27 12.81 -0.76
CA THR A 259 3.69 13.65 -1.90
C THR A 259 3.91 15.11 -1.45
N VAL A 260 2.94 15.69 -0.73
CA VAL A 260 3.06 17.05 -0.19
C VAL A 260 4.29 17.16 0.72
N PHE A 261 4.50 16.18 1.58
CA PHE A 261 5.68 16.14 2.45
C PHE A 261 6.98 16.10 1.65
N GLY A 262 7.07 15.27 0.61
CA GLY A 262 8.24 15.21 -0.28
C GLY A 262 8.55 16.56 -0.94
N ILE A 263 7.52 17.27 -1.41
CA ILE A 263 7.70 18.62 -1.98
C ILE A 263 8.20 19.60 -0.91
N VAL A 264 7.61 19.58 0.27
CA VAL A 264 7.96 20.50 1.36
C VAL A 264 9.40 20.25 1.82
N ILE A 265 9.79 19.00 2.11
CA ILE A 265 11.14 18.71 2.60
C ILE A 265 12.20 19.06 1.56
N ASN A 266 11.96 18.81 0.27
CA ASN A 266 12.87 19.21 -0.80
C ASN A 266 13.05 20.74 -0.85
N ASN A 267 11.98 21.51 -0.70
CA ASN A 267 12.06 22.97 -0.63
C ASN A 267 12.86 23.46 0.59
N PHE A 268 12.67 22.81 1.75
CA PHE A 268 13.44 23.15 2.96
C PHE A 268 14.92 22.81 2.82
N LEU A 269 15.25 21.65 2.28
CA LEU A 269 16.63 21.25 1.99
C LEU A 269 17.28 22.16 0.95
N GLY A 270 16.52 22.59 -0.08
CA GLY A 270 17.00 23.57 -1.04
C GLY A 270 17.22 24.98 -0.47
N ALA A 271 16.40 25.40 0.52
CA ALA A 271 16.47 26.73 1.11
C ALA A 271 17.50 26.85 2.26
N TYR A 272 17.68 25.81 3.06
CA TYR A 272 18.50 25.82 4.28
C TYR A 272 19.75 24.94 4.18
N GLY A 273 19.80 24.01 3.23
CA GLY A 273 20.88 23.06 3.01
C GLY A 273 21.69 23.34 1.75
N THR A 274 22.48 22.37 1.39
CA THR A 274 23.32 22.34 0.19
C THR A 274 22.78 21.34 -0.84
N PRO A 275 23.24 21.34 -2.10
CA PRO A 275 22.92 20.28 -3.05
C PRO A 275 23.25 18.86 -2.54
N MET A 276 24.26 18.74 -1.67
CA MET A 276 24.62 17.47 -1.05
C MET A 276 23.55 16.99 -0.05
N ASP A 277 22.92 17.90 0.71
CA ASP A 277 21.83 17.55 1.62
C ASP A 277 20.60 17.03 0.86
N LEU A 278 20.30 17.63 -0.28
CA LEU A 278 19.22 17.19 -1.15
C LEU A 278 19.52 15.81 -1.77
N ALA A 279 20.77 15.59 -2.22
CA ALA A 279 21.21 14.30 -2.73
C ALA A 279 21.20 13.22 -1.62
N ALA A 280 21.64 13.56 -0.41
CA ALA A 280 21.57 12.67 0.73
C ALA A 280 20.13 12.26 1.06
N TYR A 281 19.18 13.22 1.03
CA TYR A 281 17.77 12.91 1.24
C TYR A 281 17.21 12.00 0.16
N ALA A 282 17.57 12.19 -1.10
CA ALA A 282 17.13 11.32 -2.20
C ALA A 282 17.55 9.86 -1.96
N VAL A 283 18.79 9.63 -1.50
CA VAL A 283 19.29 8.29 -1.15
C VAL A 283 18.56 7.74 0.08
N ILE A 284 18.42 8.53 1.14
CA ILE A 284 17.76 8.10 2.39
C ILE A 284 16.29 7.73 2.15
N ASN A 285 15.56 8.59 1.45
CA ASN A 285 14.13 8.40 1.20
C ASN A 285 13.88 7.31 0.15
N GLY A 286 14.63 7.34 -0.96
CA GLY A 286 14.43 6.43 -2.09
C GLY A 286 14.77 4.97 -1.78
N TYR A 287 15.71 4.73 -0.88
CA TYR A 287 16.14 3.36 -0.58
C TYR A 287 15.82 2.93 0.85
N VAL A 288 16.27 3.68 1.86
CA VAL A 288 16.18 3.21 3.24
C VAL A 288 14.77 3.35 3.80
N ILE A 289 14.19 4.56 3.73
CA ILE A 289 12.82 4.80 4.20
C ILE A 289 11.82 3.97 3.38
N TYR A 290 12.04 3.84 2.08
CA TYR A 290 11.22 3.01 1.19
C TYR A 290 11.18 1.54 1.66
N ILE A 291 12.32 0.93 2.00
CA ILE A 291 12.38 -0.44 2.52
C ILE A 291 11.62 -0.56 3.85
N LEU A 292 11.81 0.38 4.78
CA LEU A 292 11.09 0.38 6.06
C LEU A 292 9.56 0.51 5.87
N MET A 293 9.14 1.34 4.92
CA MET A 293 7.73 1.48 4.54
C MET A 293 7.18 0.21 3.89
N MET A 294 7.95 -0.44 3.03
CA MET A 294 7.57 -1.70 2.37
C MET A 294 7.33 -2.81 3.40
N ILE A 295 8.19 -2.91 4.42
CA ILE A 295 8.00 -3.88 5.53
C ILE A 295 6.70 -3.58 6.29
N THR A 296 6.44 -2.30 6.59
CA THR A 296 5.18 -1.89 7.24
C THR A 296 3.97 -2.20 6.37
N GLN A 297 4.05 -2.01 5.05
CA GLN A 297 2.97 -2.37 4.11
C GLN A 297 2.73 -3.88 4.07
N ALA A 298 3.77 -4.70 4.19
CA ALA A 298 3.60 -6.15 4.29
C ALA A 298 2.85 -6.55 5.58
N ILE A 299 3.15 -5.89 6.68
CA ILE A 299 2.47 -6.06 7.97
C ILE A 299 0.99 -5.65 7.84
N THR A 300 0.70 -4.48 7.29
CA THR A 300 -0.68 -3.99 7.11
C THR A 300 -1.46 -4.81 6.10
N GLY A 301 -0.82 -5.27 5.02
CA GLY A 301 -1.43 -6.15 4.04
C GLY A 301 -1.79 -7.54 4.60
N GLY A 302 -1.01 -8.06 5.54
CA GLY A 302 -1.35 -9.28 6.28
C GLY A 302 -2.45 -9.08 7.31
N MET A 303 -2.54 -7.89 7.89
CA MET A 303 -3.57 -7.53 8.88
C MET A 303 -4.96 -7.38 8.25
N GLN A 304 -5.05 -6.89 7.01
CA GLN A 304 -6.28 -6.49 6.33
C GLN A 304 -7.37 -7.56 6.34
N PRO A 305 -7.17 -8.79 5.80
CA PRO A 305 -8.21 -9.81 5.74
C PRO A 305 -8.62 -10.29 7.13
N ILE A 306 -7.69 -10.32 8.09
CA ILE A 306 -7.96 -10.76 9.46
C ILE A 306 -8.84 -9.72 10.18
N ALA A 307 -8.54 -8.43 10.03
CA ALA A 307 -9.30 -7.36 10.68
C ALA A 307 -10.74 -7.29 10.16
N SER A 308 -10.91 -7.24 8.82
CA SER A 308 -12.23 -7.11 8.18
C SER A 308 -13.11 -8.33 8.46
N PHE A 309 -12.60 -9.54 8.32
CA PHE A 309 -13.34 -10.78 8.59
C PHE A 309 -13.79 -10.89 10.06
N ASN A 310 -12.88 -10.70 11.02
CA ASN A 310 -13.21 -10.79 12.43
C ASN A 310 -14.13 -9.65 12.91
N LEU A 311 -14.14 -8.50 12.23
CA LEU A 311 -15.13 -7.45 12.46
C LEU A 311 -16.54 -7.95 12.10
N GLY A 312 -16.67 -8.57 10.92
CA GLY A 312 -17.92 -9.17 10.46
C GLY A 312 -18.45 -10.23 11.44
N GLU A 313 -17.62 -11.16 11.87
CA GLU A 313 -17.97 -12.18 12.87
C GLU A 313 -18.20 -11.63 14.29
N LYS A 314 -17.93 -10.32 14.49
CA LYS A 314 -18.00 -9.67 15.80
C LYS A 314 -17.08 -10.35 16.84
N MET A 315 -15.91 -10.82 16.40
CA MET A 315 -14.89 -11.45 17.25
C MET A 315 -13.91 -10.40 17.82
N TYR A 316 -14.41 -9.52 18.66
CA TYR A 316 -13.68 -8.35 19.17
C TYR A 316 -12.41 -8.69 19.95
N GLY A 317 -12.38 -9.84 20.65
CA GLY A 317 -11.18 -10.33 21.34
C GLY A 317 -10.02 -10.61 20.38
N ARG A 318 -10.31 -11.21 19.22
CA ARG A 318 -9.32 -11.49 18.16
C ARG A 318 -8.80 -10.21 17.55
N ILE A 319 -9.67 -9.23 17.30
CA ILE A 319 -9.27 -7.91 16.78
C ILE A 319 -8.34 -7.22 17.77
N ARG A 320 -8.61 -7.24 19.09
CA ARG A 320 -7.71 -6.67 20.10
C ARG A 320 -6.34 -7.36 20.11
N GLN A 321 -6.31 -8.68 19.94
CA GLN A 321 -5.04 -9.42 19.80
C GLN A 321 -4.30 -9.02 18.53
N LEU A 322 -5.00 -8.85 17.41
CA LEU A 322 -4.43 -8.42 16.13
C LEU A 322 -3.78 -7.04 16.24
N ILE A 323 -4.44 -6.05 16.85
CA ILE A 323 -3.86 -4.72 17.10
C ILE A 323 -2.53 -4.83 17.85
N LYS A 324 -2.50 -5.62 18.92
CA LYS A 324 -1.27 -5.80 19.72
C LYS A 324 -0.16 -6.44 18.89
N VAL A 325 -0.47 -7.54 18.20
CA VAL A 325 0.51 -8.29 17.40
C VAL A 325 1.04 -7.45 16.24
N SER A 326 0.18 -6.69 15.55
CA SER A 326 0.61 -5.87 14.42
C SER A 326 1.47 -4.67 14.86
N MET A 327 1.10 -3.98 15.95
CA MET A 327 1.91 -2.87 16.48
C MET A 327 3.26 -3.34 17.02
N ILE A 328 3.26 -4.38 17.85
CA ILE A 328 4.51 -4.95 18.40
C ILE A 328 5.35 -5.53 17.27
N GLY A 329 4.75 -6.25 16.33
CA GLY A 329 5.41 -6.80 15.15
C GLY A 329 6.06 -5.71 14.31
N ASN A 330 5.38 -4.58 14.09
CA ASN A 330 5.95 -3.44 13.37
C ASN A 330 7.17 -2.87 14.10
N VAL A 331 7.06 -2.58 15.41
CA VAL A 331 8.17 -2.04 16.19
C VAL A 331 9.38 -2.99 16.19
N LEU A 332 9.14 -4.30 16.34
CA LEU A 332 10.22 -5.29 16.37
C LEU A 332 10.86 -5.49 14.99
N VAL A 333 10.05 -5.78 13.97
CA VAL A 333 10.59 -6.12 12.64
C VAL A 333 11.19 -4.88 11.99
N VAL A 334 10.45 -3.76 11.92
CA VAL A 334 11.00 -2.50 11.38
C VAL A 334 12.16 -2.00 12.24
N GLY A 335 12.11 -2.17 13.57
CA GLY A 335 13.17 -1.81 14.50
C GLY A 335 14.47 -2.56 14.25
N VAL A 336 14.42 -3.87 13.95
CA VAL A 336 15.60 -4.66 13.56
C VAL A 336 16.22 -4.12 12.27
N PHE A 337 15.42 -3.84 11.24
CA PHE A 337 15.93 -3.24 10.01
C PHE A 337 16.45 -1.80 10.21
N THR A 338 15.76 -0.99 11.01
CA THR A 338 16.23 0.34 11.40
C THR A 338 17.58 0.27 12.09
N LEU A 339 17.75 -0.65 13.05
CA LEU A 339 19.03 -0.86 13.73
C LEU A 339 20.12 -1.34 12.78
N ALA A 340 19.80 -2.26 11.87
CA ALA A 340 20.72 -2.72 10.85
C ALA A 340 21.20 -1.57 9.96
N PHE A 341 20.29 -0.74 9.44
CA PHE A 341 20.65 0.44 8.64
C PHE A 341 21.39 1.51 9.46
N TYR A 342 21.05 1.68 10.73
CA TYR A 342 21.74 2.64 11.62
C TYR A 342 23.20 2.26 11.84
N VAL A 343 23.46 0.98 12.12
CA VAL A 343 24.82 0.47 12.34
C VAL A 343 25.62 0.44 11.04
N SER A 344 25.01 -0.02 9.95
CA SER A 344 25.64 -0.10 8.62
C SER A 344 25.51 1.18 7.79
N ALA A 345 25.15 2.33 8.38
CA ALA A 345 24.86 3.56 7.66
C ALA A 345 25.98 3.99 6.69
N HIS A 346 27.25 3.83 7.10
CA HIS A 346 28.39 4.15 6.24
C HIS A 346 28.44 3.23 5.01
N VAL A 347 28.29 1.92 5.20
CA VAL A 347 28.31 0.95 4.10
C VAL A 347 27.14 1.18 3.13
N VAL A 348 25.96 1.47 3.68
CA VAL A 348 24.76 1.77 2.86
C VAL A 348 24.96 3.04 2.04
N CYS A 349 25.47 4.11 2.66
CA CYS A 349 25.75 5.35 1.94
C CYS A 349 26.86 5.17 0.90
N ASP A 350 27.93 4.41 1.18
CA ASP A 350 29.00 4.13 0.22
C ASP A 350 28.47 3.41 -1.05
N ILE A 351 27.54 2.47 -0.87
CA ILE A 351 26.95 1.74 -2.01
C ILE A 351 26.15 2.67 -2.94
N PHE A 352 25.44 3.63 -2.36
CA PHE A 352 24.50 4.45 -3.13
C PHE A 352 25.02 5.84 -3.53
N CYS A 353 25.96 6.40 -2.78
CA CYS A 353 26.42 7.78 -3.00
C CYS A 353 27.58 7.91 -4.01
N GLY A 354 28.47 6.91 -4.11
CA GLY A 354 29.61 6.93 -5.05
C GLY A 354 30.63 8.07 -4.85
N ASP A 355 30.39 9.03 -3.94
CA ASP A 355 31.22 10.17 -3.62
C ASP A 355 31.44 10.26 -2.09
N ALA A 356 32.69 10.28 -1.66
CA ALA A 356 33.06 10.33 -0.25
C ALA A 356 32.53 11.58 0.47
N ALA A 357 32.49 12.73 -0.21
CA ALA A 357 31.96 13.97 0.37
C ALA A 357 30.45 13.88 0.64
N LEU A 358 29.70 13.21 -0.24
CA LEU A 358 28.28 12.96 -0.05
C LEU A 358 28.04 11.97 1.10
N VAL A 359 28.89 10.95 1.25
CA VAL A 359 28.82 9.97 2.35
C VAL A 359 28.96 10.64 3.72
N GLU A 360 29.89 11.61 3.87
CA GLU A 360 30.07 12.35 5.12
C GLU A 360 28.81 13.12 5.54
N VAL A 361 28.05 13.65 4.59
CA VAL A 361 26.77 14.34 4.85
C VAL A 361 25.63 13.33 5.05
N ALA A 362 25.58 12.27 4.25
CA ALA A 362 24.47 11.32 4.24
C ALA A 362 24.42 10.43 5.49
N VAL A 363 25.57 10.02 6.05
CA VAL A 363 25.60 9.11 7.22
C VAL A 363 24.94 9.71 8.47
N PRO A 364 25.29 10.91 8.95
CA PRO A 364 24.62 11.52 10.09
C PRO A 364 23.14 11.83 9.79
N ALA A 365 22.82 12.29 8.58
CA ALA A 365 21.47 12.56 8.14
C ALA A 365 20.60 11.27 8.15
N LEU A 366 21.12 10.16 7.60
CA LEU A 366 20.46 8.85 7.62
C LEU A 366 20.17 8.40 9.05
N ARG A 367 21.17 8.40 9.91
CA ARG A 367 21.01 7.97 11.31
C ARG A 367 19.92 8.77 12.01
N MET A 368 19.90 10.09 11.81
CA MET A 368 18.90 10.96 12.41
C MET A 368 17.50 10.70 11.82
N ALA A 369 17.40 10.54 10.51
CA ALA A 369 16.13 10.35 9.83
C ALA A 369 15.40 9.06 10.25
N ILE A 370 16.14 7.96 10.52
CA ILE A 370 15.53 6.65 10.76
C ILE A 370 15.40 6.25 12.23
N ILE A 371 16.07 6.93 13.16
CA ILE A 371 16.20 6.49 14.57
C ILE A 371 14.86 6.15 15.24
N CYS A 372 13.80 6.88 14.92
CA CYS A 372 12.44 6.68 15.45
C CYS A 372 11.46 6.11 14.43
N SER A 373 11.89 5.76 13.20
CA SER A 373 10.98 5.36 12.12
C SER A 373 10.14 4.13 12.45
N SER A 374 10.68 3.17 13.22
CA SER A 374 9.91 1.99 13.67
C SER A 374 8.72 2.37 14.55
N LEU A 375 8.83 3.44 15.34
CA LEU A 375 7.75 3.99 16.14
C LEU A 375 6.77 4.80 15.27
N GLY A 376 7.29 5.72 14.45
CA GLY A 376 6.46 6.58 13.59
C GLY A 376 5.58 5.79 12.62
N LEU A 377 6.09 4.69 12.09
CA LEU A 377 5.34 3.80 11.18
C LEU A 377 4.20 3.03 11.88
N CYS A 378 4.14 2.98 13.21
CA CYS A 378 2.97 2.48 13.93
C CYS A 378 1.72 3.34 13.69
N ALA A 379 1.87 4.62 13.38
CA ALA A 379 0.74 5.46 12.99
C ALA A 379 0.12 4.98 11.66
N ASN A 380 0.96 4.54 10.71
CA ASN A 380 0.48 3.94 9.46
C ASN A 380 -0.23 2.60 9.71
N VAL A 381 0.32 1.73 10.58
CA VAL A 381 -0.33 0.46 10.96
C VAL A 381 -1.71 0.71 11.55
N MET A 382 -1.86 1.67 12.48
CA MET A 382 -3.15 1.98 13.08
C MET A 382 -4.10 2.71 12.12
N SER A 383 -3.58 3.56 11.22
CA SER A 383 -4.37 4.17 10.15
C SER A 383 -5.01 3.09 9.26
N CYS A 384 -4.21 2.14 8.78
CA CYS A 384 -4.69 1.00 8.00
C CYS A 384 -5.67 0.13 8.79
N TYR A 385 -5.39 -0.16 10.08
CA TYR A 385 -6.32 -0.88 10.94
C TYR A 385 -7.70 -0.21 10.96
N PHE A 386 -7.75 1.09 11.24
CA PHE A 386 -9.02 1.82 11.27
C PHE A 386 -9.75 1.81 9.92
N GLN A 387 -9.01 1.83 8.82
CA GLN A 387 -9.57 1.69 7.48
C GLN A 387 -10.22 0.32 7.29
N TYR A 388 -9.57 -0.76 7.72
CA TYR A 388 -10.05 -2.14 7.60
C TYR A 388 -11.22 -2.48 8.52
N VAL A 389 -11.53 -1.61 9.49
CA VAL A 389 -12.70 -1.72 10.37
C VAL A 389 -13.71 -0.57 10.13
N GLU A 390 -13.72 0.03 8.95
CA GLU A 390 -14.65 1.07 8.47
C GLU A 390 -14.63 2.37 9.27
N ARG A 391 -13.59 2.62 10.04
CA ARG A 391 -13.43 3.85 10.81
C ARG A 391 -12.61 4.89 10.07
N VAL A 392 -13.25 5.53 9.08
CA VAL A 392 -12.62 6.45 8.12
C VAL A 392 -11.95 7.65 8.81
N VAL A 393 -12.63 8.31 9.78
CA VAL A 393 -12.11 9.53 10.42
C VAL A 393 -10.82 9.27 11.21
N PRO A 394 -10.75 8.29 12.13
CA PRO A 394 -9.49 7.94 12.82
C PRO A 394 -8.40 7.48 11.85
N SER A 395 -8.75 6.75 10.81
CA SER A 395 -7.82 6.33 9.75
C SER A 395 -7.18 7.53 9.06
N THR A 396 -8.01 8.47 8.58
CA THR A 396 -7.54 9.70 7.92
C THR A 396 -6.64 10.53 8.84
N PHE A 397 -7.07 10.75 10.09
CA PHE A 397 -6.28 11.51 11.05
C PHE A 397 -4.87 10.92 11.22
N LEU A 398 -4.76 9.62 11.51
CA LEU A 398 -3.46 8.97 11.70
C LEU A 398 -2.64 8.90 10.40
N GLY A 399 -3.30 8.78 9.25
CA GLY A 399 -2.65 8.76 7.96
C GLY A 399 -1.93 10.06 7.60
N ILE A 400 -2.51 11.21 7.99
CA ILE A 400 -1.92 12.52 7.69
C ILE A 400 -1.08 13.08 8.85
N CYS A 401 -1.25 12.57 10.09
CA CYS A 401 -0.68 13.19 11.29
C CYS A 401 0.84 13.24 11.27
N ARG A 402 1.51 12.17 10.84
CA ARG A 402 2.97 12.06 10.81
C ARG A 402 3.61 13.16 9.98
N TYR A 403 3.13 13.38 8.76
CA TYR A 403 3.74 14.30 7.81
C TYR A 403 3.18 15.71 7.93
N ILE A 404 1.86 15.87 7.78
CA ILE A 404 1.23 17.19 7.67
C ILE A 404 1.07 17.85 9.04
N LEU A 405 0.59 17.10 10.05
CA LEU A 405 0.26 17.70 11.34
C LEU A 405 1.48 17.85 12.26
N PHE A 406 2.46 16.95 12.14
CA PHE A 406 3.63 17.00 13.03
C PHE A 406 4.90 17.42 12.29
N CYS A 407 5.31 16.69 11.25
CA CYS A 407 6.64 16.90 10.66
C CYS A 407 6.78 18.30 10.03
N ILE A 408 5.82 18.74 9.21
CA ILE A 408 5.90 20.05 8.54
C ILE A 408 5.93 21.21 9.55
N PRO A 409 5.00 21.32 10.55
CA PRO A 409 5.08 22.40 11.53
C PRO A 409 6.33 22.39 12.39
N ILE A 410 6.80 21.19 12.80
CA ILE A 410 8.05 21.06 13.58
C ILE A 410 9.25 21.48 12.73
N MET A 411 9.29 21.08 11.46
CA MET A 411 10.33 21.47 10.52
C MET A 411 10.40 23.00 10.36
N LEU A 412 9.25 23.67 10.21
CA LEU A 412 9.14 25.13 10.12
C LEU A 412 9.75 25.85 11.35
N VAL A 413 9.61 25.26 12.53
CA VAL A 413 10.15 25.83 13.77
C VAL A 413 11.64 25.51 13.92
N LEU A 414 12.02 24.23 13.74
CA LEU A 414 13.39 23.79 13.99
C LEU A 414 14.40 24.34 12.97
N THR A 415 13.99 24.53 11.72
CA THR A 415 14.88 25.08 10.69
C THR A 415 15.26 26.54 10.95
N ARG A 416 14.41 27.31 11.64
CA ARG A 416 14.73 28.69 12.03
C ARG A 416 15.83 28.76 13.07
N THR A 417 15.99 27.73 13.90
CA THR A 417 16.96 27.71 15.01
C THR A 417 18.20 26.89 14.69
N PHE A 418 18.05 25.81 13.93
CA PHE A 418 19.10 24.84 13.67
C PHE A 418 19.52 24.74 12.19
N GLY A 419 18.96 25.61 11.31
CA GLY A 419 19.23 25.53 9.86
C GLY A 419 18.85 24.16 9.27
N VAL A 420 19.70 23.61 8.40
CA VAL A 420 19.46 22.31 7.75
C VAL A 420 19.31 21.17 8.75
N ASN A 421 20.00 21.20 9.88
CA ASN A 421 19.86 20.18 10.92
C ASN A 421 18.45 20.14 11.51
N GLY A 422 17.72 21.26 11.47
CA GLY A 422 16.33 21.32 11.88
C GLY A 422 15.41 20.44 11.02
N VAL A 423 15.73 20.25 9.73
CA VAL A 423 15.03 19.31 8.85
C VAL A 423 15.18 17.89 9.37
N TRP A 424 16.42 17.48 9.65
CA TRP A 424 16.72 16.12 10.11
C TRP A 424 16.17 15.85 11.51
N TYR A 425 16.19 16.81 12.42
CA TYR A 425 15.63 16.68 13.77
C TYR A 425 14.10 16.62 13.77
N SER A 426 13.45 17.22 12.78
CA SER A 426 11.99 17.19 12.70
C SER A 426 11.42 15.78 12.49
N LEU A 427 12.15 14.90 11.80
CA LEU A 427 11.71 13.55 11.47
C LEU A 427 11.51 12.68 12.73
N PRO A 428 12.52 12.48 13.61
CA PRO A 428 12.32 11.65 14.80
C PRO A 428 11.34 12.28 15.81
N VAL A 429 11.26 13.59 15.91
CA VAL A 429 10.26 14.24 16.78
C VAL A 429 8.85 13.97 16.27
N ALA A 430 8.62 14.10 14.97
CA ALA A 430 7.34 13.79 14.36
C ALA A 430 6.97 12.31 14.53
N ASP A 431 7.95 11.40 14.40
CA ASP A 431 7.76 9.96 14.58
C ASP A 431 7.33 9.61 16.01
N ILE A 432 7.93 10.24 17.03
CA ILE A 432 7.54 10.05 18.44
C ILE A 432 6.10 10.54 18.67
N LEU A 433 5.74 11.73 18.14
CA LEU A 433 4.40 12.28 18.30
C LEU A 433 3.36 11.45 17.55
N ALA A 434 3.68 10.97 16.35
CA ALA A 434 2.81 10.08 15.58
C ALA A 434 2.59 8.74 16.30
N PHE A 435 3.65 8.19 16.90
CA PHE A 435 3.53 6.99 17.74
C PHE A 435 2.65 7.23 18.96
N ALA A 436 2.84 8.35 19.67
CA ALA A 436 2.02 8.69 20.82
C ALA A 436 0.53 8.80 20.44
N ALA A 437 0.22 9.46 19.32
CA ALA A 437 -1.15 9.52 18.80
C ALA A 437 -1.71 8.14 18.47
N ALA A 438 -0.93 7.30 17.78
CA ALA A 438 -1.31 5.93 17.44
C ALA A 438 -1.54 5.06 18.69
N ALA A 439 -0.66 5.16 19.69
CA ALA A 439 -0.76 4.41 20.94
C ALA A 439 -2.02 4.81 21.75
N VAL A 440 -2.30 6.11 21.86
CA VAL A 440 -3.52 6.60 22.54
C VAL A 440 -4.76 6.07 21.83
N MET A 441 -4.80 6.16 20.51
CA MET A 441 -5.95 5.70 19.73
C MET A 441 -6.09 4.17 19.77
N ALA A 442 -4.99 3.42 19.79
CA ALA A 442 -4.99 1.98 19.94
C ALA A 442 -5.55 1.56 21.33
N VAL A 443 -5.14 2.25 22.41
CA VAL A 443 -5.67 1.98 23.77
C VAL A 443 -7.16 2.29 23.84
N TYR A 444 -7.60 3.42 23.26
CA TYR A 444 -9.01 3.77 23.20
C TYR A 444 -9.83 2.72 22.43
N GLU A 445 -9.34 2.29 21.27
CA GLU A 445 -10.01 1.27 20.46
C GLU A 445 -10.05 -0.11 21.16
N MET A 446 -8.98 -0.51 21.81
CA MET A 446 -8.97 -1.76 22.59
C MET A 446 -10.00 -1.73 23.74
N LYS A 447 -10.16 -0.59 24.42
CA LYS A 447 -11.21 -0.40 25.45
C LYS A 447 -12.61 -0.48 24.85
N ARG A 448 -12.82 0.19 23.70
CA ARG A 448 -14.10 0.15 22.97
C ARG A 448 -14.48 -1.27 22.58
N LEU A 449 -13.55 -2.02 21.97
CA LEU A 449 -13.77 -3.41 21.57
C LEU A 449 -14.05 -4.33 22.77
N LYS A 450 -13.39 -4.11 23.93
CA LYS A 450 -13.67 -4.83 25.16
C LYS A 450 -15.09 -4.60 25.65
N ASN A 451 -15.58 -3.36 25.59
CA ASN A 451 -16.95 -3.03 25.98
C ASN A 451 -17.99 -3.65 25.03
N MET A 452 -17.69 -3.73 23.73
CA MET A 452 -18.56 -4.39 22.75
C MET A 452 -18.62 -5.92 22.98
N GLU A 453 -17.51 -6.53 23.36
CA GLU A 453 -17.43 -7.94 23.71
C GLU A 453 -18.26 -8.26 24.96
N GLY A 454 -18.21 -7.43 25.99
CA GLY A 454 -19.02 -7.57 27.22
C GLY A 454 -20.53 -7.51 26.91
N LYS A 455 -20.98 -6.54 26.13
CA LYS A 455 -22.39 -6.41 25.72
C LYS A 455 -22.88 -7.65 24.95
N LYS A 456 -22.05 -8.21 24.05
CA LYS A 456 -22.39 -9.45 23.31
C LYS A 456 -22.54 -10.66 24.25
N CYS A 457 -21.74 -10.74 25.33
CA CYS A 457 -21.89 -11.79 26.34
C CYS A 457 -23.18 -11.63 27.15
N ASP A 458 -23.53 -10.40 27.53
CA ASP A 458 -24.74 -10.09 28.27
C ASP A 458 -26.01 -10.39 27.46
N GLU A 459 -26.04 -10.06 26.18
CA GLU A 459 -27.14 -10.41 25.27
C GLU A 459 -27.33 -11.91 25.11
N LYS A 460 -26.24 -12.67 25.00
CA LYS A 460 -26.31 -14.15 24.93
C LYS A 460 -26.77 -14.76 26.23
N SER A 461 -26.31 -14.28 27.39
CA SER A 461 -26.76 -14.76 28.71
C SER A 461 -28.22 -14.40 29.00
N GLY A 462 -28.68 -13.20 28.55
CA GLY A 462 -30.06 -12.78 28.67
C GLY A 462 -31.05 -13.61 27.85
N LEU A 463 -30.62 -14.16 26.71
CA LEU A 463 -31.41 -15.13 25.91
C LEU A 463 -31.56 -16.49 26.62
N TYR A 464 -30.53 -16.97 27.32
CA TYR A 464 -30.61 -18.21 28.10
C TYR A 464 -31.57 -18.13 29.27
N PHE A 465 -31.75 -16.95 29.89
CA PHE A 465 -32.71 -16.76 30.99
C PHE A 465 -34.17 -16.58 30.49
N LYS A 466 -34.39 -16.26 29.21
CA LYS A 466 -35.73 -16.13 28.62
C LYS A 466 -36.29 -17.44 28.06
N GLU A 467 -35.48 -18.46 27.85
CA GLU A 467 -35.89 -19.77 27.32
C GLU A 467 -36.12 -20.86 28.40
N GLN A 468 -36.02 -20.55 29.70
CA GLN A 468 -36.54 -21.43 30.72
C GLN A 468 -37.99 -21.07 31.05
N PRO A 469 -39.01 -21.78 30.54
CA PRO A 469 -40.36 -21.64 31.05
C PRO A 469 -40.38 -22.17 32.47
N ASP A 470 -41.03 -21.40 33.34
CA ASP A 470 -41.30 -21.80 34.72
C ASP A 470 -41.87 -23.23 34.78
N LEU A 471 -41.12 -24.14 35.41
CA LEU A 471 -41.58 -25.45 35.86
C LEU A 471 -42.28 -25.32 37.20
#